data_ce0fca23a9614e5b9ea0e0d35fa36c43
#
_entry.id   ce0fca23a9614e5b9ea0e0d35fa36c43
#
_cell.length_a   1.000
_cell.length_b   1.000
_cell.length_c   1.000
_cell.angle_alpha   90.00
_cell.angle_beta   90.00
_cell.angle_gamma   90.00
#
_symmetry.space_group_name_H-M   'P 1'
#
loop_
_entity.id
_entity.type
_entity.pdbx_description
1 polymer ?
#
loop_
_entity_poly.entity_id
_entity_poly.type
_entity_poly.pdbx_seq_one_letter_code
_entity_poly.pdbx_strand_id
1 'polypeptide(L)'
;MKHIIIFIVFICFPMLATAQSEVAKPYIYNILTFSGSLKKEGFKVDVDNGKEIEKLKDANGKTIKFKTPAAALMYFISQGWELYVNGATSEGAMVNGIGASETTSYWIIRKPCTQEVFDKTVEEGIRK
;
A
#
# COMPACT_ATOMS: atom_id res chain seq x y z
N MET A 1 -35.01 -54.18 -36.45
CA MET A 1 -34.10 -53.03 -36.57
C MET A 1 -34.11 -52.27 -35.26
N LYS A 2 -33.02 -52.31 -34.61
CA LYS A 2 -32.89 -51.58 -33.38
C LYS A 2 -32.39 -50.19 -33.71
N HIS A 3 -33.25 -49.22 -33.53
CA HIS A 3 -32.81 -47.84 -33.60
C HIS A 3 -32.16 -47.50 -32.29
N ILE A 4 -30.86 -47.44 -32.30
CA ILE A 4 -30.11 -46.90 -31.19
C ILE A 4 -30.25 -45.39 -31.29
N ILE A 5 -31.19 -44.87 -30.54
CA ILE A 5 -31.26 -43.45 -30.29
C ILE A 5 -30.14 -43.17 -29.33
N ILE A 6 -29.02 -42.75 -29.89
CA ILE A 6 -27.99 -42.19 -29.05
C ILE A 6 -28.53 -40.81 -28.59
N PHE A 7 -29.13 -40.80 -27.42
CA PHE A 7 -29.33 -39.57 -26.72
C PHE A 7 -27.93 -39.05 -26.39
N ILE A 8 -27.40 -38.24 -27.29
CA ILE A 8 -26.34 -37.35 -26.90
C ILE A 8 -27.00 -36.38 -25.92
N VAL A 9 -26.98 -36.77 -24.66
CA VAL A 9 -27.20 -35.80 -23.62
C VAL A 9 -26.07 -34.80 -23.74
N PHE A 10 -26.34 -33.79 -24.53
CA PHE A 10 -25.57 -32.57 -24.41
C PHE A 10 -25.82 -32.10 -22.97
N ILE A 11 -24.99 -32.59 -22.08
CA ILE A 11 -24.82 -31.95 -20.81
C ILE A 11 -24.22 -30.61 -21.20
N CYS A 12 -25.10 -29.67 -21.54
CA CYS A 12 -24.74 -28.28 -21.34
C CYS A 12 -24.46 -28.17 -19.86
N PHE A 13 -23.24 -28.46 -19.48
CA PHE A 13 -22.72 -27.78 -18.33
C PHE A 13 -22.94 -26.31 -18.65
N PRO A 14 -23.82 -25.62 -17.97
CA PRO A 14 -23.64 -24.23 -17.90
C PRO A 14 -22.21 -24.14 -17.41
N MET A 15 -21.30 -23.75 -18.27
CA MET A 15 -20.24 -22.97 -17.76
C MET A 15 -20.96 -21.82 -17.07
N LEU A 16 -21.28 -22.03 -15.83
CA LEU A 16 -21.23 -20.95 -14.92
C LEU A 16 -19.83 -20.43 -15.16
N ALA A 17 -19.72 -19.64 -16.20
CA ALA A 17 -18.70 -18.65 -16.19
C ALA A 17 -18.90 -18.04 -14.85
N THR A 18 -18.19 -18.54 -13.91
CA THR A 18 -17.97 -17.85 -12.70
C THR A 18 -17.23 -16.60 -13.13
N ALA A 19 -17.97 -15.71 -13.76
CA ALA A 19 -17.78 -14.32 -13.50
C ALA A 19 -18.10 -14.18 -12.03
N GLN A 20 -17.41 -14.95 -11.24
CA GLN A 20 -17.14 -14.57 -9.91
C GLN A 20 -16.46 -13.25 -10.14
N SER A 21 -17.23 -12.20 -9.93
CA SER A 21 -16.66 -10.99 -9.46
C SER A 21 -15.56 -11.48 -8.54
N GLU A 22 -14.33 -11.48 -9.04
CA GLU A 22 -13.20 -11.64 -8.16
C GLU A 22 -13.45 -10.61 -7.09
N VAL A 23 -13.84 -11.09 -5.92
CA VAL A 23 -13.93 -10.22 -4.77
C VAL A 23 -12.53 -9.66 -4.69
N ALA A 24 -12.37 -8.43 -5.13
CA ALA A 24 -11.07 -7.80 -5.19
C ALA A 24 -10.44 -8.02 -3.84
N LYS A 25 -9.31 -8.73 -3.82
CA LYS A 25 -8.60 -8.97 -2.56
C LYS A 25 -8.36 -7.62 -1.92
N PRO A 26 -8.69 -7.43 -0.66
CA PRO A 26 -8.43 -6.18 0.00
C PRO A 26 -6.93 -5.91 0.06
N TYR A 27 -6.60 -4.66 0.21
CA TYR A 27 -5.24 -4.21 0.41
C TYR A 27 -5.12 -3.53 1.76
N ILE A 28 -4.02 -3.75 2.44
CA ILE A 28 -3.60 -2.85 3.51
C ILE A 28 -2.77 -1.73 2.90
N TYR A 29 -2.88 -0.55 3.46
CA TYR A 29 -2.22 0.66 2.99
C TYR A 29 -1.32 1.22 4.08
N ASN A 30 -0.12 1.63 3.68
CA ASN A 30 0.74 2.42 4.52
C ASN A 30 1.01 3.75 3.82
N ILE A 31 1.08 4.81 4.59
CA ILE A 31 1.48 6.13 4.09
C ILE A 31 2.90 6.40 4.57
N LEU A 32 3.77 6.66 3.62
CA LEU A 32 5.17 6.97 3.87
C LEU A 32 5.40 8.46 3.73
N THR A 33 6.00 9.06 4.73
CA THR A 33 6.42 10.46 4.71
C THR A 33 7.93 10.53 4.79
N PHE A 34 8.53 11.33 3.94
CA PHE A 34 9.98 11.45 3.84
C PHE A 34 10.47 12.67 4.57
N SER A 35 11.55 12.50 5.32
CA SER A 35 12.25 13.59 5.97
C SER A 35 13.78 13.41 5.84
N GLY A 36 14.49 14.51 5.84
CA GLY A 36 15.95 14.50 5.77
C GLY A 36 16.50 15.14 4.52
N SER A 37 17.81 15.06 4.37
CA SER A 37 18.57 15.68 3.29
C SER A 37 19.24 14.64 2.39
N LEU A 38 19.18 14.88 1.09
CA LEU A 38 19.91 14.10 0.09
C LEU A 38 21.43 14.08 0.29
N LYS A 39 21.98 15.06 0.99
CA LYS A 39 23.43 15.35 0.88
C LYS A 39 24.32 14.69 1.92
N LYS A 40 23.88 14.36 3.12
CA LYS A 40 24.78 13.85 4.17
C LYS A 40 24.22 12.76 5.05
N GLU A 41 22.95 12.81 5.38
CA GLU A 41 22.37 11.94 6.40
C GLU A 41 21.43 10.88 5.83
N GLY A 42 21.06 11.02 4.55
CA GLY A 42 20.09 10.16 3.91
C GLY A 42 18.66 10.50 4.30
N PHE A 43 17.74 9.77 3.70
CA PHE A 43 16.30 9.91 3.98
C PHE A 43 15.87 9.00 5.09
N LYS A 44 15.11 9.55 6.00
CA LYS A 44 14.33 8.79 6.97
C LYS A 44 12.88 8.68 6.48
N VAL A 45 12.25 7.61 6.82
CA VAL A 45 10.87 7.34 6.42
C VAL A 45 10.03 7.17 7.68
N ASP A 46 8.99 8.00 7.79
CA ASP A 46 7.92 7.78 8.76
C ASP A 46 6.84 6.94 8.10
N VAL A 47 6.44 5.87 8.76
CA VAL A 47 5.45 4.91 8.27
C VAL A 47 4.19 5.03 9.11
N ASP A 48 3.11 5.42 8.44
CA ASP A 48 1.76 5.35 8.99
C ASP A 48 1.14 4.01 8.56
N ASN A 49 0.97 3.12 9.51
CA ASN A 49 0.38 1.79 9.27
C ASN A 49 -1.10 1.70 9.63
N GLY A 50 -1.74 2.84 9.86
CA GLY A 50 -3.14 2.93 10.29
C GLY A 50 -3.35 2.82 11.80
N LYS A 51 -2.36 2.34 12.53
CA LYS A 51 -2.39 2.19 13.99
C LYS A 51 -1.53 3.25 14.67
N GLU A 52 -0.35 3.49 14.14
CA GLU A 52 0.63 4.44 14.64
C GLU A 52 1.51 4.97 13.52
N ILE A 53 2.16 6.07 13.78
CA ILE A 53 3.15 6.65 12.87
C ILE A 53 4.50 6.51 13.54
N GLU A 54 5.38 5.75 12.93
CA GLU A 54 6.72 5.47 13.47
C GLU A 54 7.78 5.61 12.40
N LYS A 55 8.99 5.95 12.81
CA LYS A 55 10.15 5.85 11.93
C LYS A 55 10.42 4.41 11.59
N LEU A 56 10.74 4.16 10.32
CA LEU A 56 11.14 2.84 9.88
C LEU A 56 12.42 2.40 10.59
N LYS A 57 12.36 1.26 11.26
CA LYS A 57 13.46 0.69 12.03
C LYS A 57 13.85 -0.69 11.53
N ASP A 58 15.11 -1.03 11.70
CA ASP A 58 15.60 -2.39 11.46
C ASP A 58 15.26 -3.34 12.63
N ALA A 59 15.66 -4.60 12.50
CA ALA A 59 15.44 -5.61 13.53
C ALA A 59 16.09 -5.28 14.89
N ASN A 60 17.09 -4.42 14.89
CA ASN A 60 17.79 -3.96 16.09
C ASN A 60 17.20 -2.67 16.70
N GLY A 61 16.11 -2.18 16.14
CA GLY A 61 15.47 -0.95 16.59
C GLY A 61 16.16 0.33 16.11
N LYS A 62 17.12 0.23 15.22
CA LYS A 62 17.83 1.38 14.65
C LYS A 62 17.05 1.94 13.45
N THR A 63 16.92 3.26 13.38
CA THR A 63 16.27 3.94 12.25
C THR A 63 17.00 3.64 10.96
N ILE A 64 16.26 3.17 9.96
CA ILE A 64 16.79 2.94 8.62
C ILE A 64 16.86 4.27 7.87
N LYS A 65 18.01 4.51 7.26
CA LYS A 65 18.26 5.67 6.40
C LYS A 65 18.53 5.18 4.98
N PHE A 66 17.91 5.84 4.01
CA PHE A 66 18.11 5.51 2.60
C PHE A 66 18.97 6.58 1.92
N LYS A 67 19.81 6.15 1.00
CA LYS A 67 20.64 7.07 0.21
C LYS A 67 19.81 7.91 -0.75
N THR A 68 18.75 7.32 -1.30
CA THR A 68 17.87 7.94 -2.30
C THR A 68 16.42 7.51 -2.09
N PRO A 69 15.44 8.29 -2.60
CA PRO A 69 14.03 7.87 -2.60
C PRO A 69 13.80 6.55 -3.34
N ALA A 70 14.50 6.32 -4.44
CA ALA A 70 14.38 5.07 -5.19
C ALA A 70 14.82 3.85 -4.36
N ALA A 71 15.85 3.99 -3.53
CA ALA A 71 16.27 2.92 -2.62
C ALA A 71 15.19 2.59 -1.59
N ALA A 72 14.49 3.60 -1.07
CA ALA A 72 13.36 3.39 -0.18
C ALA A 72 12.22 2.64 -0.88
N LEU A 73 11.86 3.05 -2.09
CA LEU A 73 10.83 2.39 -2.87
C LEU A 73 11.17 0.91 -3.13
N MET A 74 12.38 0.63 -3.58
CA MET A 74 12.83 -0.75 -3.82
C MET A 74 12.84 -1.59 -2.55
N TYR A 75 13.17 -1.00 -1.42
CA TYR A 75 13.09 -1.67 -0.13
C TYR A 75 11.68 -2.16 0.18
N PHE A 76 10.67 -1.31 0.03
CA PHE A 76 9.28 -1.68 0.26
C PHE A 76 8.76 -2.68 -0.77
N ILE A 77 9.13 -2.52 -2.04
CA ILE A 77 8.78 -3.48 -3.09
C ILE A 77 9.36 -4.86 -2.78
N SER A 78 10.59 -4.93 -2.30
CA SER A 78 11.22 -6.19 -1.91
C SER A 78 10.49 -6.93 -0.78
N GLN A 79 9.69 -6.20 -0.01
CA GLN A 79 8.88 -6.75 1.08
C GLN A 79 7.42 -7.02 0.69
N GLY A 80 7.11 -6.94 -0.60
CA GLY A 80 5.78 -7.24 -1.12
C GLY A 80 4.83 -6.06 -1.21
N TRP A 81 5.31 -4.85 -0.95
CA TRP A 81 4.54 -3.63 -1.13
C TRP A 81 4.60 -3.14 -2.57
N GLU A 82 3.55 -2.45 -2.99
CA GLU A 82 3.52 -1.75 -4.27
C GLU A 82 3.18 -0.26 -4.06
N LEU A 83 3.72 0.59 -4.90
CA LEU A 83 3.38 2.01 -4.90
C LEU A 83 2.00 2.19 -5.52
N TYR A 84 1.07 2.77 -4.77
CA TYR A 84 -0.29 3.04 -5.22
C TYR A 84 -0.45 4.47 -5.71
N VAL A 85 -0.06 5.43 -4.88
CA VAL A 85 -0.15 6.86 -5.19
C VAL A 85 1.03 7.57 -4.57
N ASN A 86 1.53 8.60 -5.24
CA ASN A 86 2.45 9.57 -4.67
C ASN A 86 1.83 10.96 -4.69
N GLY A 87 2.19 11.77 -3.72
CA GLY A 87 1.67 13.13 -3.63
C GLY A 87 2.58 14.02 -2.80
N ALA A 88 2.20 15.27 -2.74
CA ALA A 88 2.88 16.27 -1.92
C ALA A 88 1.87 17.28 -1.40
N THR A 89 2.09 17.72 -0.17
CA THR A 89 1.37 18.83 0.43
C THR A 89 2.34 19.97 0.65
N SER A 90 1.89 21.19 0.36
CA SER A 90 2.66 22.41 0.61
C SER A 90 1.95 23.24 1.65
N GLU A 91 2.65 23.59 2.70
CA GLU A 91 2.18 24.53 3.69
C GLU A 91 3.01 25.82 3.56
N GLY A 92 2.32 26.93 3.39
CA GLY A 92 2.95 28.24 3.30
C GLY A 92 2.62 29.09 4.53
N ALA A 93 3.62 29.72 5.11
CA ALA A 93 3.44 30.72 6.15
C ALA A 93 4.16 32.01 5.73
N MET A 94 3.47 33.15 5.86
CA MET A 94 4.08 34.47 5.70
C MET A 94 4.20 35.13 7.06
N VAL A 95 5.41 35.46 7.44
CA VAL A 95 5.70 36.21 8.65
C VAL A 95 6.52 37.45 8.27
N ASN A 96 6.03 38.63 8.59
CA ASN A 96 6.70 39.91 8.28
C ASN A 96 7.08 40.10 6.79
N GLY A 97 6.24 39.61 5.87
CA GLY A 97 6.49 39.71 4.43
C GLY A 97 7.50 38.69 3.89
N ILE A 98 8.02 37.80 4.73
CA ILE A 98 8.87 36.70 4.33
C ILE A 98 8.04 35.43 4.29
N GLY A 99 7.91 34.84 3.09
CA GLY A 99 7.21 33.57 2.90
C GLY A 99 8.16 32.41 3.11
N ALA A 100 7.75 31.45 3.93
CA ALA A 100 8.36 30.12 4.02
C ALA A 100 7.35 29.08 3.56
N SER A 101 7.74 28.22 2.65
CA SER A 101 6.94 27.08 2.24
C SER A 101 7.65 25.79 2.60
N GLU A 102 6.92 24.88 3.22
CA GLU A 102 7.37 23.55 3.49
C GLU A 102 6.57 22.57 2.62
N THR A 103 7.27 21.73 1.88
CA THR A 103 6.65 20.70 1.06
C THR A 103 6.93 19.35 1.69
N THR A 104 5.87 18.64 2.04
CA THR A 104 5.95 17.27 2.52
C THR A 104 5.53 16.31 1.42
N SER A 105 6.44 15.44 1.03
CA SER A 105 6.15 14.38 0.06
C SER A 105 5.69 13.13 0.79
N TYR A 106 4.67 12.49 0.25
CA TYR A 106 4.18 11.23 0.77
C TYR A 106 3.95 10.21 -0.34
N TRP A 107 4.10 8.94 0.01
CA TRP A 107 3.74 7.83 -0.85
C TRP A 107 2.71 6.97 -0.14
N ILE A 108 1.70 6.54 -0.88
CA ILE A 108 0.78 5.53 -0.42
C ILE A 108 1.20 4.22 -1.06
N ILE A 109 1.59 3.27 -0.24
CA ILE A 109 1.92 1.91 -0.65
C ILE A 109 0.84 0.96 -0.19
N ARG A 110 0.66 -0.12 -0.91
CA ARG A 110 -0.34 -1.13 -0.58
C ARG A 110 0.20 -2.54 -0.75
N LYS A 111 -0.38 -3.45 -0.03
CA LYS A 111 -0.07 -4.88 -0.10
C LYS A 111 -1.35 -5.68 -0.07
N PRO A 112 -1.52 -6.69 -0.96
CA PRO A 112 -2.67 -7.59 -0.87
C PRO A 112 -2.70 -8.29 0.48
N CYS A 113 -3.89 -8.45 1.03
CA CYS A 113 -4.10 -9.15 2.28
C CYS A 113 -5.42 -9.92 2.26
N THR A 114 -5.66 -10.70 3.30
CA THR A 114 -6.93 -11.36 3.50
C THR A 114 -7.96 -10.39 4.07
N GLN A 115 -9.25 -10.70 3.90
CA GLN A 115 -10.32 -9.90 4.48
C GLN A 115 -10.19 -9.82 6.00
N GLU A 116 -9.79 -10.90 6.64
CA GLU A 116 -9.56 -10.95 8.08
C GLU A 116 -8.48 -9.97 8.55
N VAL A 117 -7.35 -9.94 7.84
CA VAL A 117 -6.26 -9.00 8.13
C VAL A 117 -6.71 -7.56 7.90
N PHE A 118 -7.45 -7.31 6.83
CA PHE A 118 -8.00 -5.99 6.55
C PHE A 118 -8.93 -5.51 7.67
N ASP A 119 -9.89 -6.33 8.05
CA ASP A 119 -10.86 -5.98 9.09
C ASP A 119 -10.18 -5.72 10.43
N LYS A 120 -9.19 -6.52 10.79
CA LYS A 120 -8.39 -6.33 12.00
C LYS A 120 -7.61 -5.01 11.96
N THR A 121 -7.02 -4.69 10.83
CA THR A 121 -6.26 -3.44 10.65
C THR A 121 -7.17 -2.22 10.78
N VAL A 122 -8.36 -2.28 10.20
CA VAL A 122 -9.37 -1.22 10.35
C VAL A 122 -9.75 -1.03 11.82
N GLU A 123 -10.01 -2.11 12.52
CA GLU A 123 -10.39 -2.05 13.95
C GLU A 123 -9.27 -1.46 14.81
N GLU A 124 -8.04 -1.86 14.59
CA GLU A 124 -6.87 -1.36 15.32
C GLU A 124 -6.63 0.13 15.09
N GLY A 125 -7.05 0.67 13.96
CA GLY A 125 -6.91 2.08 13.61
C GLY A 125 -7.98 3.00 14.21
N ILE A 126 -9.05 2.44 14.75
CA ILE A 126 -10.14 3.22 15.33
C ILE A 126 -9.77 3.64 16.76
N ARG A 127 -9.84 4.94 17.00
CA ARG A 127 -9.64 5.46 18.36
C ARG A 127 -10.90 5.19 19.21
N LYS A 128 -10.71 4.49 20.27
CA LYS A 128 -11.75 4.23 21.26
C LYS A 128 -11.72 5.26 22.40
#